data_945efb5de3e2a1e9acd65a48d213644e
#
_entry.id   945efb5de3e2a1e9acd65a48d213644e
#
_cell.length_a   1.000
_cell.length_b   1.000
_cell.length_c   1.000
_cell.angle_alpha   90.00
_cell.angle_beta   90.00
_cell.angle_gamma   90.00
#
_symmetry.space_group_name_H-M   'P 1'
#
loop_
_entity.id
_entity.type
_entity.pdbx_description
1 polymer ?
#
loop_
_entity_poly.entity_id
_entity_poly.type
_entity_poly.pdbx_seq_one_letter_code
_entity_poly.pdbx_strand_id
1 'polypeptide(L)'
;TAQHMMDDMAGKIDGIVDGGPCAVGVESTIIDLTVQPPRLLRPGGLPLEALERVLGEVAVDAAVRRKMGEGERPRAPGMKYRHYAPKAPVTVVTGPARRSAAYIRDHLPDRAGVICFDEYAPLFAGHIVHRLGAADDKLSQAQHVFDALRTFDDTDVPEIYAQCPDESGLGLAVANRLKKAAGFHVVDVSPLIIGFTGPTGAGKTSALRALERLGGLVLDCDAVYHQLLRTDAPLRAAITAAFGPVLTPDGALD
;
A
#
# COMPACT_ATOMS: atom_id res chain seq x y z
N THR A 1 -17.28 -2.72 -15.60
CA THR A 1 -18.70 -2.73 -15.98
C THR A 1 -18.88 -2.32 -17.43
N ALA A 2 -20.02 -2.68 -18.05
CA ALA A 2 -20.37 -2.23 -19.40
C ALA A 2 -20.41 -0.69 -19.50
N GLN A 3 -20.84 0.01 -18.44
CA GLN A 3 -20.85 1.46 -18.39
C GLN A 3 -19.44 2.03 -18.56
N HIS A 4 -18.43 1.52 -17.83
CA HIS A 4 -17.02 1.97 -17.98
C HIS A 4 -16.52 1.77 -19.41
N MET A 5 -16.95 0.68 -20.08
CA MET A 5 -16.61 0.45 -21.49
C MET A 5 -17.32 1.43 -22.42
N MET A 6 -18.58 1.77 -22.14
CA MET A 6 -19.32 2.77 -22.93
C MET A 6 -18.66 4.14 -22.83
N ASP A 7 -18.24 4.56 -21.62
CA ASP A 7 -17.59 5.86 -21.40
C ASP A 7 -16.28 6.01 -22.19
N ASP A 8 -15.52 4.91 -22.33
CA ASP A 8 -14.23 4.92 -23.05
C ASP A 8 -14.38 4.68 -24.56
N MET A 9 -15.36 3.90 -24.98
CA MET A 9 -15.43 3.31 -26.33
C MET A 9 -16.63 3.76 -27.16
N ALA A 10 -17.55 4.58 -26.61
CA ALA A 10 -18.68 5.11 -27.35
C ALA A 10 -18.24 5.78 -28.66
N GLY A 11 -18.87 5.44 -29.78
CA GLY A 11 -18.52 5.93 -31.12
C GLY A 11 -17.25 5.31 -31.73
N LYS A 12 -16.57 4.39 -31.05
CA LYS A 12 -15.38 3.67 -31.55
C LYS A 12 -15.63 2.19 -31.83
N ILE A 13 -16.74 1.64 -31.31
CA ILE A 13 -17.16 0.24 -31.47
C ILE A 13 -18.65 0.19 -31.80
N ASP A 14 -19.08 -0.91 -32.48
CA ASP A 14 -20.45 -1.06 -32.96
C ASP A 14 -21.39 -1.62 -31.89
N GLY A 15 -20.86 -2.29 -30.88
CA GLY A 15 -21.68 -2.89 -29.81
C GLY A 15 -20.86 -3.47 -28.66
N ILE A 16 -21.53 -3.67 -27.52
CA ILE A 16 -20.95 -4.27 -26.29
C ILE A 16 -21.87 -5.42 -25.89
N VAL A 17 -21.28 -6.57 -25.58
CA VAL A 17 -21.95 -7.67 -24.88
C VAL A 17 -21.65 -7.53 -23.40
N ASP A 18 -22.66 -7.23 -22.60
CA ASP A 18 -22.53 -7.09 -21.15
C ASP A 18 -22.55 -8.45 -20.46
N GLY A 19 -21.40 -8.89 -19.97
CA GLY A 19 -21.23 -10.10 -19.15
C GLY A 19 -21.39 -9.85 -17.64
N GLY A 20 -21.79 -8.66 -17.25
CA GLY A 20 -21.86 -8.22 -15.85
C GLY A 20 -20.54 -7.67 -15.30
N PRO A 21 -20.49 -7.31 -14.01
CA PRO A 21 -19.30 -6.75 -13.36
C PRO A 21 -18.17 -7.77 -13.28
N CYS A 22 -16.94 -7.31 -13.47
CA CYS A 22 -15.74 -8.15 -13.33
C CYS A 22 -15.53 -8.58 -11.87
N ALA A 23 -15.27 -9.87 -11.66
CA ALA A 23 -15.13 -10.43 -10.30
C ALA A 23 -13.97 -9.82 -9.49
N VAL A 24 -12.87 -9.43 -10.15
CA VAL A 24 -11.67 -8.86 -9.47
C VAL A 24 -11.61 -7.35 -9.56
N GLY A 25 -12.13 -6.75 -10.65
CA GLY A 25 -12.20 -5.30 -10.83
C GLY A 25 -10.95 -4.63 -11.36
N VAL A 26 -9.78 -5.28 -11.32
CA VAL A 26 -8.52 -4.80 -11.92
C VAL A 26 -8.12 -5.70 -13.08
N GLU A 27 -7.27 -5.16 -13.99
CA GLU A 27 -6.82 -5.89 -15.17
C GLU A 27 -5.92 -7.07 -14.83
N SER A 28 -5.64 -7.90 -15.85
CA SER A 28 -4.75 -9.06 -15.75
C SER A 28 -3.34 -8.67 -15.34
N THR A 29 -2.70 -9.57 -14.58
CA THR A 29 -1.28 -9.51 -14.24
C THR A 29 -0.44 -9.78 -15.49
N ILE A 30 0.64 -9.01 -15.72
CA ILE A 30 1.58 -9.23 -16.81
C ILE A 30 2.96 -9.48 -16.23
N ILE A 31 3.55 -10.62 -16.62
CA ILE A 31 4.90 -11.05 -16.22
C ILE A 31 5.76 -11.33 -17.45
N ASP A 32 7.01 -10.91 -17.40
CA ASP A 32 8.03 -11.23 -18.38
C ASP A 32 8.84 -12.44 -17.89
N LEU A 33 8.72 -13.55 -18.59
CA LEU A 33 9.43 -14.81 -18.33
C LEU A 33 10.72 -14.94 -19.15
N THR A 34 11.05 -13.96 -19.99
CA THR A 34 12.25 -13.97 -20.83
C THR A 34 13.49 -13.48 -20.12
N VAL A 35 13.36 -13.02 -18.89
CA VAL A 35 14.43 -12.51 -18.01
C VAL A 35 14.54 -13.31 -16.75
N GLN A 36 15.71 -13.26 -16.09
CA GLN A 36 15.96 -13.97 -14.85
C GLN A 36 16.47 -12.99 -13.78
N PRO A 37 15.81 -12.88 -12.61
CA PRO A 37 14.53 -13.52 -12.28
C PRO A 37 13.37 -13.01 -13.17
N PRO A 38 12.25 -13.78 -13.30
CA PRO A 38 11.04 -13.32 -13.96
C PRO A 38 10.59 -11.97 -13.42
N ARG A 39 9.99 -11.12 -14.29
CA ARG A 39 9.72 -9.73 -13.92
C ARG A 39 8.24 -9.38 -14.03
N LEU A 40 7.63 -8.94 -12.93
CA LEU A 40 6.27 -8.41 -12.91
C LEU A 40 6.26 -7.02 -13.56
N LEU A 41 5.61 -6.90 -14.72
CA LEU A 41 5.48 -5.66 -15.49
C LEU A 41 4.22 -4.87 -15.12
N ARG A 42 3.12 -5.57 -14.81
CA ARG A 42 1.86 -4.97 -14.38
C ARG A 42 1.22 -5.84 -13.30
N PRO A 43 1.04 -5.34 -12.09
CA PRO A 43 0.25 -6.03 -11.08
C PRO A 43 -1.23 -6.02 -11.47
N GLY A 44 -1.93 -7.11 -11.20
CA GLY A 44 -3.34 -7.32 -11.55
C GLY A 44 -4.00 -8.34 -10.65
N GLY A 45 -5.01 -9.05 -11.16
CA GLY A 45 -5.83 -9.98 -10.40
C GLY A 45 -5.09 -11.20 -9.82
N LEU A 46 -3.91 -11.54 -10.36
CA LEU A 46 -3.04 -12.57 -9.75
C LEU A 46 -1.95 -11.88 -8.93
N PRO A 47 -1.94 -12.04 -7.59
CA PRO A 47 -0.98 -11.40 -6.70
C PRO A 47 0.47 -11.86 -6.91
N LEU A 48 1.43 -10.99 -6.54
CA LEU A 48 2.87 -11.29 -6.63
C LEU A 48 3.24 -12.55 -5.85
N GLU A 49 2.72 -12.71 -4.64
CA GLU A 49 2.99 -13.86 -3.77
C GLU A 49 2.50 -15.19 -4.38
N ALA A 50 1.46 -15.13 -5.22
CA ALA A 50 1.00 -16.31 -5.95
C ALA A 50 1.95 -16.70 -7.09
N LEU A 51 2.56 -15.71 -7.75
CA LEU A 51 3.60 -15.94 -8.76
C LEU A 51 4.87 -16.50 -8.11
N GLU A 52 5.31 -15.93 -6.99
CA GLU A 52 6.53 -16.35 -6.26
C GLU A 52 6.43 -17.77 -5.74
N ARG A 53 5.25 -18.24 -5.34
CA ARG A 53 5.04 -19.65 -4.95
C ARG A 53 5.34 -20.65 -6.07
N VAL A 54 5.18 -20.25 -7.33
CA VAL A 54 5.36 -21.13 -8.50
C VAL A 54 6.72 -20.94 -9.15
N LEU A 55 7.17 -19.68 -9.23
CA LEU A 55 8.35 -19.28 -10.02
C LEU A 55 9.59 -19.04 -9.17
N GLY A 56 9.47 -19.03 -7.84
CA GLY A 56 10.50 -18.55 -6.94
C GLY A 56 10.57 -17.04 -6.92
N GLU A 57 11.78 -16.47 -6.90
CA GLU A 57 11.97 -15.01 -6.89
C GLU A 57 11.37 -14.35 -8.15
N VAL A 58 10.56 -13.31 -7.96
CA VAL A 58 9.99 -12.48 -9.01
C VAL A 58 10.37 -11.01 -8.80
N ALA A 59 11.12 -10.44 -9.72
CA ALA A 59 11.46 -9.01 -9.67
C ALA A 59 10.23 -8.15 -10.05
N VAL A 60 10.01 -7.05 -9.33
CA VAL A 60 8.99 -6.07 -9.68
C VAL A 60 9.62 -4.97 -10.55
N ASP A 61 9.07 -4.71 -11.75
CA ASP A 61 9.58 -3.67 -12.62
C ASP A 61 9.46 -2.29 -11.96
N ALA A 62 10.48 -1.45 -12.16
CA ALA A 62 10.51 -0.12 -11.55
C ALA A 62 9.30 0.76 -11.95
N ALA A 63 8.75 0.59 -13.16
CA ALA A 63 7.57 1.31 -13.63
C ALA A 63 6.27 0.97 -12.88
N VAL A 64 6.27 -0.09 -12.06
CA VAL A 64 5.17 -0.40 -11.13
C VAL A 64 5.13 0.61 -9.97
N ARG A 65 6.30 1.05 -9.50
CA ARG A 65 6.47 1.86 -8.29
C ARG A 65 6.82 3.32 -8.53
N ARG A 66 7.36 3.66 -9.72
CA ARG A 66 7.74 5.03 -10.07
C ARG A 66 7.27 5.41 -11.47
N LYS A 67 7.21 6.71 -11.73
CA LYS A 67 6.99 7.23 -13.09
C LYS A 67 8.16 6.82 -13.99
N MET A 68 7.84 6.37 -15.19
CA MET A 68 8.86 6.12 -16.24
C MET A 68 9.54 7.42 -16.65
N GLY A 69 10.86 7.36 -16.84
CA GLY A 69 11.65 8.49 -17.35
C GLY A 69 11.44 8.75 -18.84
N GLU A 70 11.89 9.93 -19.28
CA GLU A 70 11.96 10.24 -20.70
C GLU A 70 12.93 9.28 -21.40
N GLY A 71 12.48 8.61 -22.46
CA GLY A 71 13.28 7.63 -23.19
C GLY A 71 13.11 6.17 -22.72
N GLU A 72 12.54 5.91 -21.56
CA GLU A 72 12.20 4.54 -21.16
C GLU A 72 11.07 3.99 -22.05
N ARG A 73 11.28 2.79 -22.61
CA ARG A 73 10.27 2.13 -23.45
C ARG A 73 9.37 1.24 -22.61
N PRO A 74 8.03 1.39 -22.73
CA PRO A 74 7.11 0.50 -22.05
C PRO A 74 7.22 -0.92 -22.61
N ARG A 75 7.29 -1.91 -21.72
CA ARG A 75 7.36 -3.35 -22.08
C ARG A 75 5.98 -4.00 -22.10
N ALA A 76 4.97 -3.33 -21.55
CA ALA A 76 3.60 -3.81 -21.50
C ALA A 76 2.59 -2.65 -21.58
N PRO A 77 1.36 -2.91 -22.02
CA PRO A 77 0.29 -1.92 -22.01
C PRO A 77 0.05 -1.35 -20.60
N GLY A 78 -0.23 -0.06 -20.50
CA GLY A 78 -0.50 0.61 -19.23
C GLY A 78 0.73 0.98 -18.40
N MET A 79 1.97 0.80 -18.89
CA MET A 79 3.18 1.18 -18.14
C MET A 79 3.49 2.68 -18.22
N LYS A 80 3.36 3.32 -19.39
CA LYS A 80 3.91 4.66 -19.67
C LYS A 80 2.94 5.80 -19.37
N TYR A 81 1.65 5.62 -19.71
CA TYR A 81 0.71 6.73 -19.67
C TYR A 81 -0.07 6.79 -18.37
N ARG A 82 -0.55 7.98 -18.06
CA ARG A 82 -1.53 8.21 -17.00
C ARG A 82 -2.85 7.58 -17.43
N HIS A 83 -3.21 6.46 -16.83
CA HIS A 83 -4.44 5.73 -17.12
C HIS A 83 -5.47 5.98 -16.02
N TYR A 84 -6.75 6.10 -16.42
CA TYR A 84 -7.89 6.24 -15.50
C TYR A 84 -7.80 7.45 -14.57
N ALA A 85 -6.99 8.45 -14.94
CA ALA A 85 -6.86 9.64 -14.14
C ALA A 85 -8.13 10.49 -14.25
N PRO A 86 -8.73 10.89 -13.14
CA PRO A 86 -9.80 11.87 -13.14
C PRO A 86 -9.31 13.23 -13.66
N LYS A 87 -10.25 14.12 -13.98
CA LYS A 87 -9.94 15.49 -14.41
C LYS A 87 -9.18 16.26 -13.33
N ALA A 88 -9.64 16.13 -12.08
CA ALA A 88 -8.99 16.73 -10.92
C ALA A 88 -7.66 16.02 -10.57
N PRO A 89 -6.64 16.75 -10.12
CA PRO A 89 -5.39 16.14 -9.65
C PRO A 89 -5.63 15.26 -8.42
N VAL A 90 -4.90 14.15 -8.34
CA VAL A 90 -4.98 13.19 -7.24
C VAL A 90 -3.69 13.24 -6.43
N THR A 91 -3.82 13.31 -5.11
CA THR A 91 -2.74 13.07 -4.13
C THR A 91 -3.00 11.74 -3.45
N VAL A 92 -2.08 10.79 -3.62
CA VAL A 92 -2.15 9.47 -2.98
C VAL A 92 -1.39 9.51 -1.67
N VAL A 93 -2.05 9.09 -0.57
CA VAL A 93 -1.42 9.03 0.75
C VAL A 93 -1.18 7.57 1.13
N THR A 94 0.10 7.19 1.21
CA THR A 94 0.56 5.85 1.58
C THR A 94 0.95 5.78 3.05
N GLY A 95 0.98 4.56 3.61
CA GLY A 95 1.32 4.29 5.00
C GLY A 95 0.16 3.68 5.77
N PRO A 96 0.28 3.49 7.09
CA PRO A 96 -0.76 2.89 7.91
C PRO A 96 -2.09 3.61 7.75
N ALA A 97 -3.20 2.86 7.57
CA ALA A 97 -4.52 3.39 7.21
C ALA A 97 -4.99 4.51 8.16
N ARG A 98 -4.77 4.35 9.48
CA ARG A 98 -5.10 5.39 10.46
C ARG A 98 -4.27 6.68 10.27
N ARG A 99 -3.00 6.55 9.90
CA ARG A 99 -2.12 7.71 9.69
C ARG A 99 -2.45 8.43 8.39
N SER A 100 -2.70 7.68 7.31
CA SER A 100 -3.10 8.28 6.04
C SER A 100 -4.44 9.00 6.15
N ALA A 101 -5.42 8.45 6.88
CA ALA A 101 -6.68 9.13 7.15
C ALA A 101 -6.50 10.42 7.97
N ALA A 102 -5.67 10.38 9.02
CA ALA A 102 -5.37 11.56 9.84
C ALA A 102 -4.67 12.64 9.01
N TYR A 103 -3.67 12.26 8.21
CA TYR A 103 -2.98 13.20 7.31
C TYR A 103 -3.96 13.87 6.34
N ILE A 104 -4.81 13.08 5.68
CA ILE A 104 -5.81 13.62 4.74
C ILE A 104 -6.71 14.61 5.47
N ARG A 105 -7.31 14.25 6.62
CA ARG A 105 -8.16 15.15 7.40
C ARG A 105 -7.48 16.48 7.73
N ASP A 106 -6.21 16.42 8.12
CA ASP A 106 -5.47 17.60 8.60
C ASP A 106 -4.97 18.51 7.45
N HIS A 107 -4.96 18.01 6.20
CA HIS A 107 -4.46 18.71 5.02
C HIS A 107 -5.50 18.86 3.92
N LEU A 108 -6.72 18.38 4.13
CA LEU A 108 -7.79 18.39 3.13
C LEU A 108 -8.31 19.81 2.90
N PRO A 109 -8.16 20.36 1.68
CA PRO A 109 -8.73 21.68 1.36
C PRO A 109 -10.26 21.63 1.29
N ASP A 110 -10.88 22.81 1.44
CA ASP A 110 -12.32 22.95 1.22
C ASP A 110 -12.71 22.43 -0.17
N ARG A 111 -13.84 21.72 -0.25
CA ARG A 111 -14.40 21.15 -1.48
C ARG A 111 -13.56 20.05 -2.16
N ALA A 112 -12.45 19.60 -1.56
CA ALA A 112 -11.70 18.48 -2.11
C ALA A 112 -12.50 17.18 -2.07
N GLY A 113 -12.27 16.29 -3.05
CA GLY A 113 -12.78 14.93 -3.05
C GLY A 113 -11.92 13.98 -2.24
N VAL A 114 -12.51 12.94 -1.67
CA VAL A 114 -11.80 11.94 -0.87
C VAL A 114 -12.12 10.53 -1.34
N ILE A 115 -11.09 9.74 -1.57
CA ILE A 115 -11.15 8.28 -1.74
C ILE A 115 -10.58 7.66 -0.46
N CYS A 116 -11.38 6.90 0.28
CA CYS A 116 -10.94 6.36 1.57
C CYS A 116 -11.47 4.96 1.84
N PHE A 117 -10.92 4.32 2.88
CA PHE A 117 -11.48 3.09 3.42
C PHE A 117 -12.72 3.39 4.27
N ASP A 118 -13.62 2.41 4.37
CA ASP A 118 -14.94 2.56 4.99
C ASP A 118 -14.88 3.08 6.43
N GLU A 119 -13.91 2.62 7.20
CA GLU A 119 -13.72 2.97 8.61
C GLU A 119 -13.43 4.46 8.81
N TYR A 120 -12.86 5.12 7.80
CA TYR A 120 -12.42 6.50 7.90
C TYR A 120 -13.35 7.50 7.20
N ALA A 121 -14.35 7.03 6.44
CA ALA A 121 -15.30 7.90 5.75
C ALA A 121 -15.98 8.94 6.67
N PRO A 122 -16.32 8.62 7.93
CA PRO A 122 -16.91 9.61 8.83
C PRO A 122 -16.01 10.82 9.14
N LEU A 123 -14.68 10.69 9.00
CA LEU A 123 -13.73 11.78 9.23
C LEU A 123 -13.82 12.88 8.17
N PHE A 124 -14.44 12.60 7.03
CA PHE A 124 -14.52 13.47 5.87
C PHE A 124 -15.93 13.99 5.61
N ALA A 125 -16.77 14.07 6.64
CA ALA A 125 -18.12 14.60 6.54
C ALA A 125 -18.09 16.03 5.99
N GLY A 126 -18.94 16.30 5.00
CA GLY A 126 -18.98 17.58 4.30
C GLY A 126 -18.19 17.63 2.97
N HIS A 127 -17.39 16.62 2.68
CA HIS A 127 -16.70 16.44 1.40
C HIS A 127 -17.41 15.41 0.52
N ILE A 128 -17.07 15.38 -0.78
CA ILE A 128 -17.48 14.28 -1.67
C ILE A 128 -16.55 13.10 -1.39
N VAL A 129 -17.13 12.04 -0.82
CA VAL A 129 -16.37 10.85 -0.38
C VAL A 129 -16.76 9.64 -1.21
N HIS A 130 -15.77 8.97 -1.78
CA HIS A 130 -15.94 7.64 -2.37
C HIS A 130 -15.21 6.59 -1.53
N ARG A 131 -15.91 5.49 -1.21
CA ARG A 131 -15.40 4.41 -0.37
C ARG A 131 -14.82 3.29 -1.22
N LEU A 132 -13.64 2.79 -0.84
CA LEU A 132 -13.00 1.66 -1.51
C LEU A 132 -13.41 0.29 -0.94
N GLY A 133 -14.07 0.26 0.21
CA GLY A 133 -14.25 -0.93 1.05
C GLY A 133 -13.41 -0.85 2.32
N ALA A 134 -13.46 -1.89 3.16
CA ALA A 134 -12.68 -1.94 4.39
C ALA A 134 -11.16 -1.93 4.12
N ALA A 135 -10.36 -1.43 5.07
CA ALA A 135 -8.91 -1.30 4.92
C ALA A 135 -8.19 -2.65 4.70
N ASP A 136 -8.75 -3.74 5.20
CA ASP A 136 -8.25 -5.12 5.04
C ASP A 136 -8.88 -5.88 3.88
N ASP A 137 -9.96 -5.38 3.25
CA ASP A 137 -10.64 -6.02 2.11
C ASP A 137 -10.06 -5.54 0.76
N LYS A 138 -8.94 -6.15 0.37
CA LYS A 138 -8.25 -5.82 -0.89
C LYS A 138 -9.07 -6.18 -2.13
N LEU A 139 -9.99 -7.15 -2.05
CA LEU A 139 -10.86 -7.49 -3.18
C LEU A 139 -11.90 -6.40 -3.41
N SER A 140 -12.58 -5.94 -2.39
CA SER A 140 -13.50 -4.82 -2.48
C SER A 140 -12.81 -3.57 -3.03
N GLN A 141 -11.61 -3.26 -2.53
CA GLN A 141 -10.81 -2.13 -3.02
C GLN A 141 -10.48 -2.26 -4.51
N ALA A 142 -10.12 -3.46 -4.98
CA ALA A 142 -9.84 -3.70 -6.39
C ALA A 142 -11.09 -3.54 -7.27
N GLN A 143 -12.26 -3.93 -6.77
CA GLN A 143 -13.55 -3.78 -7.46
C GLN A 143 -13.99 -2.32 -7.60
N HIS A 144 -13.65 -1.47 -6.61
CA HIS A 144 -14.15 -0.09 -6.55
C HIS A 144 -13.15 0.96 -7.04
N VAL A 145 -11.85 0.65 -7.21
CA VAL A 145 -10.83 1.66 -7.50
C VAL A 145 -11.08 2.46 -8.77
N PHE A 146 -11.60 1.84 -9.83
CA PHE A 146 -11.89 2.56 -11.07
C PHE A 146 -13.15 3.42 -10.97
N ASP A 147 -14.18 2.91 -10.31
CA ASP A 147 -15.39 3.66 -10.02
C ASP A 147 -15.08 4.88 -9.16
N ALA A 148 -14.29 4.68 -8.09
CA ALA A 148 -13.82 5.75 -7.22
C ALA A 148 -13.10 6.87 -7.97
N LEU A 149 -12.23 6.53 -8.91
CA LEU A 149 -11.50 7.54 -9.69
C LEU A 149 -12.42 8.29 -10.66
N ARG A 150 -13.39 7.60 -11.30
CA ARG A 150 -14.29 8.19 -12.30
C ARG A 150 -15.43 9.02 -11.70
N THR A 151 -15.90 8.66 -10.50
CA THR A 151 -16.99 9.39 -9.83
C THR A 151 -16.72 10.90 -9.73
N PHE A 152 -15.46 11.30 -9.65
CA PHE A 152 -15.10 12.72 -9.55
C PHE A 152 -15.10 13.46 -10.89
N ASP A 153 -15.21 12.78 -12.04
CA ASP A 153 -15.23 13.43 -13.36
C ASP A 153 -16.51 14.25 -13.61
N ASP A 154 -17.58 13.91 -12.90
CA ASP A 154 -18.87 14.61 -12.93
C ASP A 154 -19.03 15.62 -11.77
N THR A 155 -17.93 15.96 -11.11
CA THR A 155 -17.90 16.90 -9.98
C THR A 155 -16.96 18.06 -10.24
N ASP A 156 -17.17 19.18 -9.52
CA ASP A 156 -16.32 20.38 -9.57
C ASP A 156 -15.26 20.38 -8.43
N VAL A 157 -14.83 19.21 -7.98
CA VAL A 157 -13.78 19.13 -6.95
C VAL A 157 -12.45 19.66 -7.53
N PRO A 158 -11.72 20.55 -6.81
CA PRO A 158 -10.46 21.10 -7.30
C PRO A 158 -9.33 20.08 -7.25
N GLU A 159 -9.38 19.12 -6.31
CA GLU A 159 -8.38 18.07 -6.11
C GLU A 159 -8.98 16.91 -5.33
N ILE A 160 -8.29 15.76 -5.37
CA ILE A 160 -8.70 14.50 -4.74
C ILE A 160 -7.57 13.97 -3.87
N TYR A 161 -7.89 13.59 -2.64
CA TYR A 161 -6.99 12.85 -1.75
C TYR A 161 -7.43 11.40 -1.67
N ALA A 162 -6.48 10.46 -1.85
CA ALA A 162 -6.78 9.03 -1.86
C ALA A 162 -5.94 8.27 -0.82
N GLN A 163 -6.61 7.54 0.10
CA GLN A 163 -5.94 6.53 0.90
C GLN A 163 -5.47 5.39 0.01
N CYS A 164 -4.23 4.93 0.24
CA CYS A 164 -3.63 3.84 -0.52
C CYS A 164 -3.51 2.59 0.37
N PRO A 165 -3.93 1.40 -0.11
CA PRO A 165 -3.66 0.16 0.61
C PRO A 165 -2.17 -0.15 0.65
N ASP A 166 -1.78 -1.04 1.56
CA ASP A 166 -0.48 -1.69 1.51
C ASP A 166 -0.34 -2.57 0.24
N GLU A 167 0.89 -2.91 -0.12
CA GLU A 167 1.18 -3.62 -1.37
C GLU A 167 1.04 -5.15 -1.26
N SER A 168 0.43 -5.70 -0.21
CA SER A 168 0.19 -7.14 -0.09
C SER A 168 -0.99 -7.61 -0.96
N GLY A 169 -0.90 -8.78 -1.52
CA GLY A 169 -1.94 -9.41 -2.32
C GLY A 169 -2.42 -8.51 -3.48
N LEU A 170 -3.73 -8.30 -3.59
CA LEU A 170 -4.33 -7.38 -4.57
C LEU A 170 -4.00 -5.91 -4.30
N GLY A 171 -3.54 -5.58 -3.09
CA GLY A 171 -3.18 -4.21 -2.72
C GLY A 171 -2.13 -3.59 -3.62
N LEU A 172 -1.16 -4.37 -4.12
CA LEU A 172 -0.16 -3.90 -5.09
C LEU A 172 -0.82 -3.40 -6.39
N ALA A 173 -1.85 -4.09 -6.88
CA ALA A 173 -2.58 -3.69 -8.08
C ALA A 173 -3.38 -2.41 -7.83
N VAL A 174 -4.12 -2.32 -6.72
CA VAL A 174 -4.89 -1.12 -6.33
C VAL A 174 -3.96 0.09 -6.15
N ALA A 175 -2.88 -0.07 -5.39
CA ALA A 175 -1.88 0.97 -5.17
C ALA A 175 -1.26 1.47 -6.49
N ASN A 176 -0.95 0.55 -7.40
CA ASN A 176 -0.42 0.92 -8.72
C ASN A 176 -1.43 1.75 -9.53
N ARG A 177 -2.75 1.43 -9.48
CA ARG A 177 -3.79 2.19 -10.19
C ARG A 177 -3.93 3.60 -9.62
N LEU A 178 -4.00 3.73 -8.31
CA LEU A 178 -4.06 5.02 -7.62
C LEU A 178 -2.82 5.88 -7.92
N LYS A 179 -1.62 5.32 -7.76
CA LYS A 179 -0.35 6.02 -8.03
C LYS A 179 -0.24 6.47 -9.49
N LYS A 180 -0.67 5.65 -10.45
CA LYS A 180 -0.70 6.04 -11.87
C LYS A 180 -1.73 7.12 -12.17
N ALA A 181 -2.93 7.04 -11.61
CA ALA A 181 -3.94 8.10 -11.75
C ALA A 181 -3.42 9.44 -11.19
N ALA A 182 -2.68 9.39 -10.08
CA ALA A 182 -2.01 10.55 -9.47
C ALA A 182 -0.76 11.04 -10.22
N GLY A 183 -0.33 10.37 -11.30
CA GLY A 183 0.96 10.66 -11.92
C GLY A 183 2.15 10.48 -10.99
N PHE A 184 2.03 9.61 -9.99
CA PHE A 184 2.96 9.35 -8.90
C PHE A 184 3.16 10.53 -7.93
N HIS A 185 2.15 11.39 -7.80
CA HIS A 185 2.10 12.37 -6.71
C HIS A 185 1.67 11.63 -5.43
N VAL A 186 2.65 11.27 -4.60
CA VAL A 186 2.49 10.41 -3.42
C VAL A 186 3.05 11.10 -2.20
N VAL A 187 2.30 11.09 -1.12
CA VAL A 187 2.74 11.46 0.23
C VAL A 187 2.84 10.19 1.07
N ASP A 188 4.01 9.90 1.61
CA ASP A 188 4.22 8.76 2.48
C ASP A 188 4.21 9.20 3.95
N VAL A 189 3.25 8.67 4.70
CA VAL A 189 3.09 8.93 6.15
C VAL A 189 3.51 7.73 7.01
N SER A 190 4.29 6.82 6.43
CA SER A 190 4.88 5.70 7.16
C SER A 190 5.77 6.21 8.30
N PRO A 191 5.80 5.51 9.44
CA PRO A 191 6.70 5.89 10.52
C PRO A 191 8.16 5.73 10.07
N LEU A 192 8.99 6.73 10.36
CA LEU A 192 10.45 6.58 10.22
C LEU A 192 10.93 5.63 11.33
N ILE A 193 11.52 4.51 10.93
CA ILE A 193 12.14 3.55 11.84
C ILE A 193 13.65 3.71 11.75
N ILE A 194 14.29 4.06 12.87
CA ILE A 194 15.74 4.27 12.94
C ILE A 194 16.33 3.20 13.86
N GLY A 195 17.22 2.37 13.32
CA GLY A 195 18.00 1.40 14.10
C GLY A 195 19.30 2.03 14.59
N PHE A 196 19.55 1.98 15.92
CA PHE A 196 20.83 2.38 16.52
C PHE A 196 21.61 1.14 16.89
N THR A 197 22.84 1.04 16.37
CA THR A 197 23.80 -0.01 16.71
C THR A 197 25.15 0.61 17.05
N GLY A 198 26.03 -0.14 17.69
CA GLY A 198 27.38 0.27 18.04
C GLY A 198 27.87 -0.38 19.33
N PRO A 199 29.19 -0.29 19.64
CA PRO A 199 29.78 -0.90 20.85
C PRO A 199 29.24 -0.26 22.14
N THR A 200 29.56 -0.90 23.27
CA THR A 200 29.26 -0.33 24.59
C THR A 200 29.96 1.02 24.76
N GLY A 201 29.27 2.00 25.31
CA GLY A 201 29.78 3.36 25.47
C GLY A 201 29.67 4.28 24.25
N ALA A 202 29.15 3.81 23.10
CA ALA A 202 28.99 4.63 21.88
C ALA A 202 27.91 5.73 21.95
N GLY A 203 27.23 5.89 23.07
CA GLY A 203 26.22 6.93 23.25
C GLY A 203 24.84 6.58 22.72
N LYS A 204 24.55 5.32 22.38
CA LYS A 204 23.22 4.85 21.88
C LYS A 204 22.07 5.30 22.77
N THR A 205 22.16 5.05 24.07
CA THR A 205 21.13 5.44 25.05
C THR A 205 20.91 6.96 25.10
N SER A 206 21.95 7.75 24.94
CA SER A 206 21.84 9.21 24.89
C SER A 206 21.11 9.69 23.65
N ALA A 207 21.39 9.07 22.49
CA ALA A 207 20.68 9.35 21.23
C ALA A 207 19.21 8.95 21.32
N LEU A 208 18.89 7.75 21.86
CA LEU A 208 17.53 7.28 22.07
C LEU A 208 16.72 8.21 22.99
N ARG A 209 17.30 8.65 24.10
CA ARG A 209 16.67 9.64 25.01
C ARG A 209 16.43 11.00 24.34
N ALA A 210 17.32 11.42 23.42
CA ALA A 210 17.09 12.64 22.66
C ALA A 210 15.91 12.50 21.70
N LEU A 211 15.78 11.36 21.01
CA LEU A 211 14.65 11.08 20.15
C LEU A 211 13.33 10.99 20.92
N GLU A 212 13.32 10.36 22.09
CA GLU A 212 12.16 10.28 22.96
C GLU A 212 11.66 11.67 23.37
N ARG A 213 12.57 12.58 23.72
CA ARG A 213 12.23 13.99 24.01
C ARG A 213 11.67 14.75 22.81
N LEU A 214 11.97 14.31 21.59
CA LEU A 214 11.41 14.84 20.35
C LEU A 214 10.08 14.15 19.95
N GLY A 215 9.53 13.29 20.81
CA GLY A 215 8.27 12.59 20.59
C GLY A 215 8.41 11.26 19.84
N GLY A 216 9.61 10.75 19.65
CA GLY A 216 9.88 9.43 19.08
C GLY A 216 9.50 8.31 20.07
N LEU A 217 8.96 7.20 19.55
CA LEU A 217 8.83 5.96 20.31
C LEU A 217 10.18 5.25 20.33
N VAL A 218 10.72 5.01 21.52
CA VAL A 218 11.99 4.31 21.72
C VAL A 218 11.72 2.88 22.16
N LEU A 219 12.34 1.92 21.47
CA LEU A 219 12.37 0.52 21.85
C LEU A 219 13.82 0.13 22.17
N ASP A 220 14.05 -0.26 23.42
CA ASP A 220 15.29 -0.87 23.85
C ASP A 220 15.17 -2.40 23.63
N CYS A 221 15.90 -2.93 22.65
CA CYS A 221 15.82 -4.35 22.29
C CYS A 221 16.25 -5.27 23.42
N ASP A 222 17.24 -4.87 24.23
CA ASP A 222 17.69 -5.66 25.38
C ASP A 222 16.60 -5.70 26.47
N ALA A 223 15.94 -4.57 26.75
CA ALA A 223 14.84 -4.53 27.68
C ALA A 223 13.64 -5.37 27.21
N VAL A 224 13.29 -5.27 25.93
CA VAL A 224 12.22 -6.11 25.31
C VAL A 224 12.58 -7.58 25.38
N TYR A 225 13.82 -7.94 25.02
CA TYR A 225 14.31 -9.32 25.11
C TYR A 225 14.18 -9.89 26.52
N HIS A 226 14.68 -9.19 27.54
CA HIS A 226 14.55 -9.62 28.91
C HIS A 226 13.09 -9.69 29.40
N GLN A 227 12.24 -8.81 28.93
CA GLN A 227 10.81 -8.89 29.24
C GLN A 227 10.19 -10.15 28.63
N LEU A 228 10.46 -10.43 27.35
CA LEU A 228 9.94 -11.64 26.67
C LEU A 228 10.40 -12.92 27.34
N LEU A 229 11.67 -13.00 27.74
CA LEU A 229 12.19 -14.16 28.50
C LEU A 229 11.43 -14.40 29.82
N ARG A 230 10.91 -13.34 30.44
CA ARG A 230 10.14 -13.46 31.69
C ARG A 230 8.67 -13.78 31.47
N THR A 231 8.06 -13.24 30.42
CA THR A 231 6.58 -13.21 30.26
C THR A 231 6.05 -14.09 29.14
N ASP A 232 6.85 -14.40 28.10
CA ASP A 232 6.42 -15.17 26.92
C ASP A 232 6.68 -16.66 27.12
N ALA A 233 5.64 -17.41 27.54
CA ALA A 233 5.75 -18.84 27.77
C ALA A 233 6.08 -19.65 26.50
N PRO A 234 5.50 -19.38 25.31
CA PRO A 234 5.88 -20.02 24.06
C PRO A 234 7.36 -19.84 23.70
N LEU A 235 7.92 -18.62 23.84
CA LEU A 235 9.32 -18.35 23.58
C LEU A 235 10.22 -19.14 24.55
N ARG A 236 9.90 -19.15 25.84
CA ARG A 236 10.65 -19.92 26.83
C ARG A 236 10.65 -21.42 26.53
N ALA A 237 9.51 -21.96 26.14
CA ALA A 237 9.38 -23.37 25.76
C ALA A 237 10.23 -23.68 24.51
N ALA A 238 10.23 -22.80 23.50
CA ALA A 238 11.04 -22.97 22.30
C ALA A 238 12.54 -22.91 22.58
N ILE A 239 12.99 -21.99 23.44
CA ILE A 239 14.40 -21.89 23.86
C ILE A 239 14.82 -23.14 24.61
N THR A 240 14.01 -23.57 25.57
CA THR A 240 14.31 -24.80 26.36
C THR A 240 14.33 -26.05 25.47
N ALA A 241 13.44 -26.14 24.48
CA ALA A 241 13.42 -27.24 23.53
C ALA A 241 14.67 -27.26 22.62
N ALA A 242 15.18 -26.08 22.23
CA ALA A 242 16.33 -25.97 21.33
C ALA A 242 17.69 -26.14 22.05
N PHE A 243 17.79 -25.60 23.27
CA PHE A 243 19.09 -25.46 23.98
C PHE A 243 19.15 -26.21 25.35
N GLY A 244 18.06 -26.85 25.77
CA GLY A 244 17.95 -27.46 27.10
C GLY A 244 17.54 -26.45 28.19
N PRO A 245 17.64 -26.81 29.48
CA PRO A 245 17.19 -25.95 30.59
C PRO A 245 18.22 -24.83 30.86
N VAL A 246 18.29 -23.87 29.96
CA VAL A 246 19.18 -22.70 30.01
C VAL A 246 18.53 -21.45 30.60
N LEU A 247 17.27 -21.54 31.09
CA LEU A 247 16.56 -20.45 31.70
C LEU A 247 16.28 -20.74 33.16
N THR A 248 16.59 -19.77 34.03
CA THR A 248 16.18 -19.79 35.43
C THR A 248 14.66 -19.57 35.57
N PRO A 249 14.03 -19.89 36.73
CA PRO A 249 12.59 -19.73 36.93
C PRO A 249 12.08 -18.30 36.72
N ASP A 250 12.92 -17.29 36.97
CA ASP A 250 12.66 -15.86 36.76
C ASP A 250 12.97 -15.38 35.34
N GLY A 251 13.42 -16.29 34.45
CA GLY A 251 13.65 -16.01 33.01
C GLY A 251 14.99 -15.38 32.68
N ALA A 252 15.94 -15.42 33.60
CA ALA A 252 17.33 -15.13 33.26
C ALA A 252 17.98 -16.31 32.53
N LEU A 253 19.05 -16.07 31.81
CA LEU A 253 19.92 -17.14 31.32
C LEU A 253 20.80 -17.64 32.47
N ASP A 254 20.87 -18.96 32.62
CA ASP A 254 21.72 -19.63 33.60
C ASP A 254 23.16 -19.73 33.12
#